data_3fb2cb2fe9526e162e685eba433b968d
#
_entry.id   3fb2cb2fe9526e162e685eba433b968d
#
_cell.length_a   1.000
_cell.length_b   1.000
_cell.length_c   1.000
_cell.angle_alpha   90.00
_cell.angle_beta   90.00
_cell.angle_gamma   90.00
#
_symmetry.space_group_name_H-M   'P 1'
#
loop_
_entity.id
_entity.type
_entity.pdbx_description
1 polymer ?
#
loop_
_entity_poly.entity_id
_entity_poly.type
_entity_poly.pdbx_seq_one_letter_code
_entity_poly.pdbx_strand_id
1 'polypeptide(L)'
;AAEWAAMKLAGQGIAKHLVQDYAELRSPPEYLRILALIGKGNNGGDALIACGQLLADFPRARVELILTLPSEELRPLAARALQQLEGRVEVHQISDQNDVSEITQVLLDAAGSEGFHICIDGLLGMAFSPPLCAPSATLIEAVNTFEAIDLRASIDLPSGKGDGVKDGTISFQADFTYATGIAKKPIFKGIAECGRIRYIDLGFFEAHQMEAIQAKESILTSAVLDPIQCLRPAAVDKRAFGHLFIVGGSAYMPGALLMAVQAAVRSGVGLVTAFA
;
A
#
# COMPACT_ATOMS: atom_id res chain seq x y z
N ALA A 1 -12.79 21.18 -7.93
CA ALA A 1 -13.19 20.95 -6.51
C ALA A 1 -13.30 19.44 -6.22
N ALA A 2 -14.02 18.66 -7.03
CA ALA A 2 -14.23 17.22 -6.81
C ALA A 2 -12.92 16.39 -6.88
N GLU A 3 -12.09 16.60 -7.90
CA GLU A 3 -10.80 15.88 -8.06
C GLU A 3 -9.85 16.13 -6.88
N TRP A 4 -9.81 17.36 -6.37
CA TRP A 4 -9.02 17.66 -5.18
C TRP A 4 -9.55 16.97 -3.92
N ALA A 5 -10.87 16.84 -3.78
CA ALA A 5 -11.47 16.11 -2.68
C ALA A 5 -11.13 14.61 -2.76
N ALA A 6 -11.21 14.02 -3.95
CA ALA A 6 -10.84 12.63 -4.18
C ALA A 6 -9.35 12.38 -3.88
N MET A 7 -8.45 13.25 -4.35
CA MET A 7 -7.01 13.17 -4.04
C MET A 7 -6.74 13.24 -2.53
N LYS A 8 -7.44 14.12 -1.80
CA LYS A 8 -7.31 14.18 -0.34
C LYS A 8 -7.77 12.91 0.34
N LEU A 9 -8.92 12.36 -0.08
CA LEU A 9 -9.41 11.10 0.46
C LEU A 9 -8.44 9.94 0.20
N ALA A 10 -7.88 9.87 -1.03
CA ALA A 10 -6.88 8.86 -1.39
C ALA A 10 -5.63 8.98 -0.51
N GLY A 11 -4.99 10.15 -0.47
CA GLY A 11 -3.77 10.35 0.29
C GLY A 11 -3.95 10.16 1.80
N GLN A 12 -5.05 10.65 2.37
CA GLN A 12 -5.38 10.41 3.79
C GLN A 12 -5.65 8.94 4.10
N GLY A 13 -6.36 8.25 3.21
CA GLY A 13 -6.60 6.81 3.32
C GLY A 13 -5.29 6.02 3.26
N ILE A 14 -4.39 6.37 2.34
CA ILE A 14 -3.05 5.78 2.23
C ILE A 14 -2.27 5.98 3.52
N ALA A 15 -2.17 7.20 4.04
CA ALA A 15 -1.44 7.49 5.27
C ALA A 15 -1.95 6.67 6.46
N LYS A 16 -3.26 6.58 6.61
CA LYS A 16 -3.90 5.79 7.68
C LYS A 16 -3.51 4.31 7.59
N HIS A 17 -3.59 3.72 6.40
CA HIS A 17 -3.25 2.30 6.23
C HIS A 17 -1.74 2.06 6.36
N LEU A 18 -0.90 2.99 5.88
CA LEU A 18 0.56 2.92 6.06
C LEU A 18 0.95 2.81 7.53
N VAL A 19 0.36 3.63 8.39
CA VAL A 19 0.62 3.59 9.84
C VAL A 19 0.16 2.26 10.43
N GLN A 20 -1.00 1.76 10.02
CA GLN A 20 -1.53 0.48 10.48
C GLN A 20 -0.65 -0.69 10.05
N ASP A 21 -0.27 -0.74 8.76
CA ASP A 21 0.56 -1.81 8.21
C ASP A 21 2.00 -1.74 8.77
N TYR A 22 2.55 -0.55 8.99
CA TYR A 22 3.85 -0.40 9.66
C TYR A 22 3.80 -0.90 11.10
N ALA A 23 2.69 -0.65 11.81
CA ALA A 23 2.49 -1.12 13.18
C ALA A 23 2.37 -2.65 13.29
N GLU A 24 2.02 -3.35 12.21
CA GLU A 24 2.11 -4.82 12.16
C GLU A 24 3.56 -5.33 12.18
N LEU A 25 4.52 -4.52 11.70
CA LEU A 25 5.94 -4.87 11.68
C LEU A 25 6.63 -4.46 12.99
N ARG A 26 6.43 -3.21 13.39
CA ARG A 26 6.99 -2.61 14.61
C ARG A 26 6.24 -1.33 14.99
N SER A 27 6.34 -0.94 16.26
CA SER A 27 5.73 0.33 16.71
C SER A 27 6.31 1.52 15.94
N PRO A 28 5.48 2.39 15.36
CA PRO A 28 5.97 3.59 14.70
C PRO A 28 6.74 4.48 15.67
N PRO A 29 7.93 4.97 15.31
CA PRO A 29 8.67 5.90 16.15
C PRO A 29 8.05 7.30 16.12
N GLU A 30 8.30 8.11 17.15
CA GLU A 30 7.85 9.52 17.16
C GLU A 30 8.45 10.37 16.03
N TYR A 31 9.65 10.03 15.59
CA TYR A 31 10.39 10.69 14.50
C TYR A 31 10.41 9.83 13.25
N LEU A 32 9.24 9.57 12.72
CA LEU A 32 9.10 8.80 11.50
C LEU A 32 9.89 9.44 10.34
N ARG A 33 10.71 8.65 9.64
CA ARG A 33 11.48 9.09 8.48
C ARG A 33 10.86 8.51 7.21
N ILE A 34 10.47 9.39 6.32
CA ILE A 34 9.69 9.04 5.14
C ILE A 34 10.45 9.50 3.89
N LEU A 35 10.64 8.60 2.96
CA LEU A 35 11.05 8.89 1.60
C LEU A 35 9.83 8.83 0.70
N ALA A 36 9.60 9.84 -0.14
CA ALA A 36 8.53 9.77 -1.11
C ALA A 36 9.05 10.10 -2.52
N LEU A 37 8.75 9.22 -3.46
CA LEU A 37 9.12 9.34 -4.86
C LEU A 37 7.95 9.98 -5.59
N ILE A 38 8.18 11.17 -6.16
CA ILE A 38 7.12 12.03 -6.66
C ILE A 38 7.17 12.13 -8.17
N GLY A 39 6.11 11.66 -8.81
CA GLY A 39 5.89 11.82 -10.23
C GLY A 39 5.00 13.02 -10.56
N LYS A 40 4.88 13.32 -11.85
CA LYS A 40 4.18 14.48 -12.40
C LYS A 40 2.68 14.54 -12.07
N GLY A 41 2.04 13.38 -11.94
CA GLY A 41 0.58 13.21 -12.03
C GLY A 41 -0.12 13.09 -10.68
N ASN A 42 -1.33 12.51 -10.75
CA ASN A 42 -2.18 12.33 -9.57
C ASN A 42 -1.54 11.40 -8.52
N ASN A 43 -0.79 10.38 -8.97
CA ASN A 43 -0.08 9.48 -8.06
C ASN A 43 0.91 10.23 -7.16
N GLY A 44 1.68 11.16 -7.76
CA GLY A 44 2.54 12.07 -6.99
C GLY A 44 1.75 12.97 -6.05
N GLY A 45 0.58 13.46 -6.50
CA GLY A 45 -0.32 14.24 -5.65
C GLY A 45 -0.86 13.46 -4.46
N ASP A 46 -1.26 12.20 -4.66
CA ASP A 46 -1.74 11.31 -3.59
C ASP A 46 -0.63 11.04 -2.57
N ALA A 47 0.63 10.82 -3.05
CA ALA A 47 1.80 10.66 -2.20
C ALA A 47 2.08 11.92 -1.35
N LEU A 48 2.02 13.10 -1.96
CA LEU A 48 2.22 14.37 -1.25
C LEU A 48 1.15 14.62 -0.19
N ILE A 49 -0.12 14.31 -0.48
CA ILE A 49 -1.19 14.38 0.53
C ILE A 49 -0.97 13.37 1.65
N ALA A 50 -0.53 12.14 1.33
CA ALA A 50 -0.19 11.14 2.34
C ALA A 50 0.96 11.62 3.25
N CYS A 51 2.01 12.19 2.68
CA CYS A 51 3.10 12.82 3.45
C CYS A 51 2.59 13.93 4.38
N GLY A 52 1.70 14.79 3.88
CA GLY A 52 1.08 15.86 4.68
C GLY A 52 0.27 15.33 5.86
N GLN A 53 -0.48 14.24 5.66
CA GLN A 53 -1.23 13.60 6.74
C GLN A 53 -0.27 12.95 7.75
N LEU A 54 0.78 12.24 7.30
CA LEU A 54 1.77 11.64 8.17
C LEU A 54 2.50 12.71 9.02
N LEU A 55 2.82 13.87 8.44
CA LEU A 55 3.40 14.99 9.18
C LEU A 55 2.42 15.62 10.19
N ALA A 56 1.11 15.51 9.96
CA ALA A 56 0.10 15.95 10.93
C ALA A 56 -0.05 14.96 12.09
N ASP A 57 -0.02 13.66 11.80
CA ASP A 57 -0.15 12.59 12.78
C ASP A 57 1.14 12.39 13.59
N PHE A 58 2.30 12.64 12.99
CA PHE A 58 3.64 12.55 13.58
C PHE A 58 4.38 13.89 13.43
N PRO A 59 4.18 14.87 14.34
CA PRO A 59 4.76 16.21 14.20
C PRO A 59 6.30 16.26 14.19
N ARG A 60 6.97 15.19 14.65
CA ARG A 60 8.43 15.04 14.63
C ARG A 60 8.93 14.24 13.42
N ALA A 61 8.03 13.81 12.53
CA ALA A 61 8.42 13.10 11.32
C ALA A 61 9.24 14.01 10.38
N ARG A 62 10.11 13.39 9.59
CA ARG A 62 10.85 14.02 8.50
C ARG A 62 10.48 13.37 7.19
N VAL A 63 10.30 14.18 6.17
CA VAL A 63 9.93 13.74 4.83
C VAL A 63 10.95 14.26 3.84
N GLU A 64 11.55 13.32 3.11
CA GLU A 64 12.44 13.57 1.97
C GLU A 64 11.66 13.24 0.70
N LEU A 65 11.56 14.19 -0.20
CA LEU A 65 10.91 14.02 -1.50
C LEU A 65 11.96 13.90 -2.59
N ILE A 66 11.83 12.90 -3.45
CA ILE A 66 12.62 12.83 -4.69
C ILE A 66 11.69 13.07 -5.88
N LEU A 67 11.94 14.14 -6.61
CA LEU A 67 11.23 14.52 -7.82
C LEU A 67 12.03 14.09 -9.06
N THR A 68 11.36 13.46 -10.02
CA THR A 68 11.95 13.06 -11.31
C THR A 68 11.81 14.12 -12.40
N LEU A 69 11.38 15.33 -12.01
CA LEU A 69 11.15 16.47 -12.89
C LEU A 69 11.16 17.75 -12.05
N PRO A 70 11.36 18.94 -12.67
CA PRO A 70 11.20 20.22 -12.00
C PRO A 70 9.80 20.37 -11.37
N SER A 71 9.72 20.99 -10.20
CA SER A 71 8.45 21.19 -9.47
C SER A 71 7.41 21.97 -10.29
N GLU A 72 7.87 22.85 -11.19
CA GLU A 72 7.04 23.66 -12.09
C GLU A 72 6.32 22.80 -13.16
N GLU A 73 6.81 21.60 -13.42
CA GLU A 73 6.20 20.66 -14.36
C GLU A 73 5.15 19.74 -13.74
N LEU A 74 4.97 19.82 -12.42
CA LEU A 74 3.90 19.07 -11.76
C LEU A 74 2.53 19.49 -12.27
N ARG A 75 1.62 18.52 -12.38
CA ARG A 75 0.22 18.84 -12.70
C ARG A 75 -0.41 19.67 -11.57
N PRO A 76 -1.42 20.49 -11.86
CA PRO A 76 -1.94 21.49 -10.91
C PRO A 76 -2.30 20.96 -9.53
N LEU A 77 -2.85 19.75 -9.44
CA LEU A 77 -3.21 19.15 -8.15
C LEU A 77 -1.99 18.68 -7.36
N ALA A 78 -1.00 18.07 -8.02
CA ALA A 78 0.26 17.68 -7.40
C ALA A 78 1.05 18.93 -6.96
N ALA A 79 1.15 19.96 -7.80
CA ALA A 79 1.78 21.22 -7.46
C ALA A 79 1.11 21.87 -6.23
N ARG A 80 -0.22 21.88 -6.19
CA ARG A 80 -0.98 22.36 -5.04
C ARG A 80 -0.69 21.55 -3.77
N ALA A 81 -0.56 20.23 -3.89
CA ALA A 81 -0.23 19.37 -2.76
C ALA A 81 1.19 19.63 -2.25
N LEU A 82 2.16 19.80 -3.15
CA LEU A 82 3.54 20.17 -2.79
C LEU A 82 3.60 21.52 -2.08
N GLN A 83 2.89 22.51 -2.58
CA GLN A 83 2.81 23.85 -1.95
C GLN A 83 2.34 23.79 -0.48
N GLN A 84 1.44 22.86 -0.14
CA GLN A 84 0.98 22.69 1.26
C GLN A 84 2.06 22.11 2.18
N LEU A 85 3.14 21.56 1.62
CA LEU A 85 4.26 20.98 2.36
C LEU A 85 5.48 21.91 2.42
N GLU A 86 5.39 23.10 1.82
CA GLU A 86 6.50 24.06 1.76
C GLU A 86 7.03 24.37 3.17
N GLY A 87 8.36 24.31 3.32
CA GLY A 87 9.05 24.50 4.59
C GLY A 87 8.92 23.36 5.60
N ARG A 88 8.27 22.23 5.23
CA ARG A 88 8.06 21.05 6.10
C ARG A 88 8.73 19.80 5.57
N VAL A 89 9.26 19.82 4.36
CA VAL A 89 9.88 18.70 3.67
C VAL A 89 11.15 19.14 2.99
N GLU A 90 12.10 18.22 2.85
CA GLU A 90 13.28 18.41 2.02
C GLU A 90 13.00 17.86 0.61
N VAL A 91 13.45 18.58 -0.41
CA VAL A 91 13.17 18.24 -1.81
C VAL A 91 14.46 18.04 -2.56
N HIS A 92 14.64 16.85 -3.12
CA HIS A 92 15.74 16.47 -3.99
C HIS A 92 15.20 16.30 -5.41
N GLN A 93 15.87 16.89 -6.38
CA GLN A 93 15.52 16.73 -7.78
C GLN A 93 16.58 15.89 -8.47
N ILE A 94 16.15 14.89 -9.22
CA ILE A 94 16.99 14.08 -10.10
C ILE A 94 16.59 14.28 -11.56
N SER A 95 17.52 13.99 -12.46
CA SER A 95 17.35 14.13 -13.90
C SER A 95 17.79 12.86 -14.62
N ASP A 96 17.61 12.81 -15.93
CA ASP A 96 18.10 11.75 -16.81
C ASP A 96 19.63 11.66 -16.90
N GLN A 97 20.34 12.66 -16.37
CA GLN A 97 21.81 12.68 -16.30
C GLN A 97 22.35 11.90 -15.08
N ASN A 98 21.51 11.65 -14.06
CA ASN A 98 21.95 10.95 -12.87
C ASN A 98 21.96 9.44 -13.09
N ASP A 99 23.07 8.81 -12.72
CA ASP A 99 23.20 7.36 -12.69
C ASP A 99 22.74 6.76 -11.35
N VAL A 100 22.70 5.43 -11.26
CA VAL A 100 22.26 4.71 -10.05
C VAL A 100 23.14 5.05 -8.85
N SER A 101 24.45 5.24 -9.05
CA SER A 101 25.40 5.53 -7.96
C SER A 101 25.17 6.93 -7.39
N GLU A 102 24.96 7.92 -8.24
CA GLU A 102 24.66 9.29 -7.83
C GLU A 102 23.33 9.37 -7.07
N ILE A 103 22.29 8.68 -7.56
CA ILE A 103 21.00 8.62 -6.87
C ILE A 103 21.15 7.88 -5.52
N THR A 104 21.93 6.81 -5.48
CA THR A 104 22.20 6.10 -4.22
C THR A 104 22.92 7.01 -3.23
N GLN A 105 23.81 7.88 -3.67
CA GLN A 105 24.46 8.86 -2.79
C GLN A 105 23.45 9.87 -2.22
N VAL A 106 22.52 10.36 -3.04
CA VAL A 106 21.41 11.21 -2.56
C VAL A 106 20.56 10.49 -1.50
N LEU A 107 20.26 9.21 -1.74
CA LEU A 107 19.53 8.39 -0.76
C LEU A 107 20.30 8.22 0.55
N LEU A 108 21.62 7.98 0.48
CA LEU A 108 22.47 7.84 1.67
C LEU A 108 22.55 9.14 2.47
N ASP A 109 22.73 10.27 1.81
CA ASP A 109 22.81 11.57 2.44
C ASP A 109 21.47 11.93 3.12
N ALA A 110 20.35 11.69 2.43
CA ALA A 110 19.00 11.90 2.96
C ALA A 110 18.65 10.92 4.09
N ALA A 111 19.06 9.65 4.00
CA ALA A 111 18.80 8.64 5.01
C ALA A 111 19.59 8.85 6.30
N GLY A 112 20.79 9.43 6.21
CA GLY A 112 21.72 9.54 7.34
C GLY A 112 22.04 8.15 7.92
N SER A 113 22.22 8.08 9.25
CA SER A 113 22.54 6.83 9.94
C SER A 113 21.35 5.94 10.26
N GLU A 114 20.13 6.46 10.15
CA GLU A 114 18.91 5.78 10.62
C GLU A 114 18.10 5.11 9.50
N GLY A 115 18.35 5.46 8.24
CA GLY A 115 17.57 4.99 7.11
C GLY A 115 16.18 5.62 7.02
N PHE A 116 15.29 4.96 6.26
CA PHE A 116 13.88 5.36 6.13
C PHE A 116 12.96 4.27 6.70
N HIS A 117 12.00 4.68 7.49
CA HIS A 117 10.97 3.78 8.00
C HIS A 117 9.95 3.44 6.92
N ILE A 118 9.64 4.40 6.05
CA ILE A 118 8.65 4.23 4.98
C ILE A 118 9.19 4.87 3.69
N CYS A 119 9.10 4.14 2.58
CA CYS A 119 9.26 4.67 1.24
C CYS A 119 7.91 4.61 0.51
N ILE A 120 7.48 5.74 -0.06
CA ILE A 120 6.21 5.87 -0.80
C ILE A 120 6.51 6.05 -2.28
N ASP A 121 6.09 5.11 -3.09
CA ASP A 121 6.15 5.19 -4.55
C ASP A 121 4.90 5.87 -5.10
N GLY A 122 5.04 7.14 -5.47
CA GLY A 122 4.06 7.97 -6.15
C GLY A 122 4.52 8.43 -7.54
N LEU A 123 5.50 7.73 -8.17
CA LEU A 123 6.06 8.16 -9.46
C LEU A 123 5.08 8.01 -10.60
N LEU A 124 4.60 6.78 -10.83
CA LEU A 124 3.80 6.42 -11.99
C LEU A 124 2.54 5.68 -11.54
N GLY A 125 1.43 5.93 -12.19
CA GLY A 125 0.16 5.23 -11.97
C GLY A 125 -0.37 4.65 -13.28
N MET A 126 -1.69 4.45 -13.37
CA MET A 126 -2.38 3.84 -14.52
C MET A 126 -2.11 4.49 -15.88
N ALA A 127 -1.75 5.77 -15.91
CA ALA A 127 -1.44 6.48 -17.17
C ALA A 127 -0.04 6.15 -17.72
N PHE A 128 0.71 5.30 -17.02
CA PHE A 128 2.03 4.85 -17.50
C PHE A 128 1.89 3.99 -18.76
N SER A 129 2.72 4.28 -19.73
CA SER A 129 2.87 3.49 -20.96
C SER A 129 4.34 3.11 -21.12
N PRO A 130 4.67 1.81 -21.33
CA PRO A 130 6.04 1.37 -21.53
C PRO A 130 6.66 2.00 -22.79
N PRO A 131 8.00 2.15 -22.85
CA PRO A 131 8.99 1.67 -21.88
C PRO A 131 9.15 2.60 -20.67
N LEU A 132 9.61 2.05 -19.54
CA LEU A 132 10.08 2.83 -18.41
C LEU A 132 11.44 3.42 -18.75
N CYS A 133 11.58 4.74 -18.65
CA CYS A 133 12.79 5.47 -19.01
C CYS A 133 13.36 6.22 -17.79
N ALA A 134 14.62 6.65 -17.91
CA ALA A 134 15.23 7.59 -16.98
C ALA A 134 14.42 8.90 -16.92
N PRO A 135 14.42 9.61 -15.77
CA PRO A 135 15.12 9.26 -14.53
C PRO A 135 14.35 8.26 -13.65
N SER A 136 13.09 7.93 -13.98
CA SER A 136 12.25 7.06 -13.15
C SER A 136 12.79 5.63 -13.07
N ALA A 137 13.31 5.09 -14.18
CA ALA A 137 13.90 3.74 -14.20
C ALA A 137 15.13 3.67 -13.28
N THR A 138 16.04 4.64 -13.40
CA THR A 138 17.26 4.73 -12.59
C THR A 138 16.95 4.90 -11.10
N LEU A 139 15.95 5.72 -10.77
CA LEU A 139 15.50 5.92 -9.40
C LEU A 139 14.93 4.63 -8.80
N ILE A 140 14.08 3.94 -9.54
CA ILE A 140 13.48 2.68 -9.10
C ILE A 140 14.57 1.63 -8.84
N GLU A 141 15.57 1.53 -9.72
CA GLU A 141 16.69 0.61 -9.55
C GLU A 141 17.49 0.94 -8.27
N ALA A 142 17.84 2.22 -8.07
CA ALA A 142 18.54 2.66 -6.86
C ALA A 142 17.72 2.36 -5.59
N VAL A 143 16.44 2.68 -5.56
CA VAL A 143 15.58 2.45 -4.39
C VAL A 143 15.34 0.97 -4.12
N ASN A 144 15.16 0.14 -5.15
CA ASN A 144 14.98 -1.30 -4.97
C ASN A 144 16.20 -1.98 -4.32
N THR A 145 17.41 -1.46 -4.59
CA THR A 145 18.67 -1.98 -4.03
C THR A 145 19.09 -1.31 -2.71
N PHE A 146 18.39 -0.25 -2.31
CA PHE A 146 18.70 0.50 -1.09
C PHE A 146 18.15 -0.22 0.15
N GLU A 147 19.04 -0.85 0.93
CA GLU A 147 18.64 -1.73 2.05
C GLU A 147 18.05 -0.99 3.26
N ALA A 148 18.39 0.29 3.44
CA ALA A 148 17.97 1.05 4.62
C ALA A 148 16.55 1.64 4.50
N ILE A 149 15.59 0.82 4.07
CA ILE A 149 14.16 1.12 4.03
C ILE A 149 13.41 -0.04 4.70
N ASP A 150 12.64 0.29 5.75
CA ASP A 150 11.89 -0.72 6.51
C ASP A 150 10.64 -1.23 5.78
N LEU A 151 9.88 -0.32 5.14
CA LEU A 151 8.65 -0.62 4.42
C LEU A 151 8.57 0.15 3.10
N ARG A 152 8.30 -0.56 2.02
CA ARG A 152 8.08 0.00 0.68
C ARG A 152 6.61 -0.07 0.31
N ALA A 153 6.03 1.09 0.06
CA ALA A 153 4.61 1.26 -0.26
C ALA A 153 4.43 1.83 -1.66
N SER A 154 3.59 1.21 -2.46
CA SER A 154 3.22 1.75 -3.75
C SER A 154 1.78 2.27 -3.74
N ILE A 155 1.57 3.40 -4.40
CA ILE A 155 0.24 3.97 -4.60
C ILE A 155 -0.31 3.48 -5.92
N ASP A 156 -1.50 2.90 -5.88
CA ASP A 156 -2.27 2.45 -7.02
C ASP A 156 -1.67 1.24 -7.75
N LEU A 157 -0.45 1.35 -8.22
CA LEU A 157 0.38 0.34 -8.89
C LEU A 157 1.84 0.60 -8.57
N PRO A 158 2.68 -0.43 -8.39
CA PRO A 158 4.12 -0.23 -8.39
C PRO A 158 4.57 0.42 -9.70
N SER A 159 5.34 1.50 -9.58
CA SER A 159 5.85 2.23 -10.75
C SER A 159 6.65 1.32 -11.67
N GLY A 160 6.35 1.38 -12.96
CA GLY A 160 6.86 0.43 -13.96
C GLY A 160 5.93 -0.75 -14.25
N LYS A 161 4.88 -0.97 -13.45
CA LYS A 161 3.78 -1.91 -13.75
C LYS A 161 2.68 -1.21 -14.54
N GLY A 162 2.00 -1.96 -15.40
CA GLY A 162 0.87 -1.44 -16.20
C GLY A 162 0.40 -2.45 -17.25
N ASP A 163 -0.63 -2.08 -17.98
CA ASP A 163 -1.10 -2.88 -19.10
C ASP A 163 -0.05 -2.87 -20.23
N GLY A 164 0.27 -4.06 -20.77
CA GLY A 164 1.24 -4.22 -21.86
C GLY A 164 2.71 -4.23 -21.41
N VAL A 165 3.00 -4.11 -20.12
CA VAL A 165 4.35 -4.30 -19.58
C VAL A 165 4.71 -5.78 -19.62
N LYS A 166 5.91 -6.09 -20.17
CA LYS A 166 6.43 -7.47 -20.21
C LYS A 166 6.93 -7.90 -18.85
N ASP A 167 6.80 -9.20 -18.56
CA ASP A 167 7.41 -9.79 -17.36
C ASP A 167 8.94 -9.59 -17.36
N GLY A 168 9.51 -9.31 -16.19
CA GLY A 168 10.94 -9.03 -16.03
C GLY A 168 11.34 -7.58 -16.33
N THR A 169 10.41 -6.69 -16.68
CA THR A 169 10.68 -5.25 -16.75
C THR A 169 10.90 -4.69 -15.35
N ILE A 170 11.88 -3.79 -15.21
CA ILE A 170 12.14 -3.09 -13.94
C ILE A 170 10.85 -2.42 -13.46
N SER A 171 10.53 -2.66 -12.20
CA SER A 171 9.42 -2.00 -11.49
C SER A 171 9.78 -1.82 -10.03
N PHE A 172 9.12 -0.88 -9.38
CA PHE A 172 9.26 -0.70 -7.94
C PHE A 172 8.84 -1.98 -7.20
N GLN A 173 9.62 -2.40 -6.20
CA GLN A 173 9.36 -3.58 -5.39
C GLN A 173 8.66 -3.15 -4.11
N ALA A 174 7.34 -3.35 -4.06
CA ALA A 174 6.52 -2.94 -2.92
C ALA A 174 6.29 -4.09 -1.93
N ASP A 175 6.31 -3.77 -0.62
CA ASP A 175 5.79 -4.65 0.43
C ASP A 175 4.26 -4.55 0.50
N PHE A 176 3.73 -3.35 0.21
CA PHE A 176 2.31 -3.06 0.15
C PHE A 176 1.96 -2.21 -1.07
N THR A 177 0.86 -2.54 -1.72
CA THR A 177 0.24 -1.71 -2.78
C THR A 177 -1.13 -1.24 -2.33
N TYR A 178 -1.32 0.07 -2.29
CA TYR A 178 -2.57 0.72 -1.87
C TYR A 178 -3.41 1.05 -3.10
N ALA A 179 -4.33 0.14 -3.46
CA ALA A 179 -5.23 0.32 -4.59
C ALA A 179 -6.36 1.30 -4.23
N THR A 180 -6.38 2.47 -4.84
CA THR A 180 -7.31 3.55 -4.54
C THR A 180 -8.54 3.52 -5.45
N GLY A 181 -9.73 3.47 -4.85
CA GLY A 181 -11.04 3.53 -5.51
C GLY A 181 -11.37 2.33 -6.38
N ILE A 182 -10.48 1.93 -7.27
CA ILE A 182 -10.62 0.76 -8.14
C ILE A 182 -9.32 -0.02 -8.14
N ALA A 183 -9.37 -1.31 -7.82
CA ALA A 183 -8.21 -2.18 -7.97
C ALA A 183 -7.95 -2.51 -9.44
N LYS A 184 -6.73 -2.26 -9.91
CA LYS A 184 -6.34 -2.38 -11.31
C LYS A 184 -5.83 -3.80 -11.60
N LYS A 185 -6.19 -4.35 -12.76
CA LYS A 185 -5.78 -5.73 -13.14
C LYS A 185 -4.28 -6.02 -13.07
N PRO A 186 -3.37 -5.11 -13.43
CA PRO A 186 -1.93 -5.37 -13.37
C PRO A 186 -1.41 -5.76 -11.99
N ILE A 187 -2.04 -5.30 -10.89
CA ILE A 187 -1.60 -5.66 -9.53
C ILE A 187 -1.78 -7.16 -9.21
N PHE A 188 -2.73 -7.81 -9.88
CA PHE A 188 -3.00 -9.24 -9.67
C PHE A 188 -2.16 -10.15 -10.57
N LYS A 189 -1.47 -9.59 -11.57
CA LYS A 189 -0.57 -10.33 -12.47
C LYS A 189 0.86 -10.39 -11.98
N GLY A 190 1.29 -9.41 -11.17
CA GLY A 190 2.66 -9.29 -10.66
C GLY A 190 2.67 -9.24 -9.13
N ILE A 191 2.18 -10.28 -8.46
CA ILE A 191 2.04 -10.31 -6.99
C ILE A 191 3.39 -10.14 -6.29
N ALA A 192 4.47 -10.63 -6.87
CA ALA A 192 5.80 -10.53 -6.26
C ALA A 192 6.25 -9.08 -6.09
N GLU A 193 5.99 -8.22 -7.07
CA GLU A 193 6.38 -6.81 -7.04
C GLU A 193 5.35 -5.91 -6.35
N CYS A 194 4.10 -6.39 -6.23
CA CYS A 194 3.01 -5.64 -5.59
C CYS A 194 2.92 -5.85 -4.07
N GLY A 195 3.53 -6.92 -3.56
CA GLY A 195 3.41 -7.27 -2.15
C GLY A 195 1.96 -7.50 -1.71
N ARG A 196 1.61 -7.04 -0.52
CA ARG A 196 0.26 -7.13 0.03
C ARG A 196 -0.61 -6.01 -0.53
N ILE A 197 -1.77 -6.36 -1.08
CA ILE A 197 -2.70 -5.39 -1.66
C ILE A 197 -3.66 -4.92 -0.58
N ARG A 198 -3.79 -3.59 -0.43
CA ARG A 198 -4.79 -2.92 0.40
C ARG A 198 -5.73 -2.13 -0.50
N TYR A 199 -7.03 -2.35 -0.36
CA TYR A 199 -8.03 -1.56 -1.06
C TYR A 199 -8.45 -0.36 -0.20
N ILE A 200 -8.41 0.83 -0.79
CA ILE A 200 -8.89 2.06 -0.18
C ILE A 200 -10.14 2.51 -0.92
N ASP A 201 -11.26 2.43 -0.24
CA ASP A 201 -12.54 2.88 -0.77
C ASP A 201 -12.57 4.41 -0.81
N LEU A 202 -12.84 4.97 -1.97
CA LEU A 202 -13.01 6.41 -2.19
C LEU A 202 -14.47 6.81 -2.36
N GLY A 203 -15.41 5.87 -2.15
CA GLY A 203 -16.84 6.11 -2.29
C GLY A 203 -17.28 6.40 -3.73
N PHE A 204 -16.53 5.93 -4.73
CA PHE A 204 -16.89 6.16 -6.13
C PHE A 204 -18.13 5.39 -6.58
N PHE A 205 -18.48 4.33 -5.86
CA PHE A 205 -19.57 3.44 -6.22
C PHE A 205 -20.56 3.31 -5.05
N GLU A 206 -21.71 3.91 -5.19
CA GLU A 206 -22.82 3.66 -4.29
C GLU A 206 -23.46 2.28 -4.61
N ALA A 207 -24.07 1.63 -3.63
CA ALA A 207 -24.60 0.27 -3.77
C ALA A 207 -25.51 0.08 -5.00
N HIS A 208 -26.36 1.08 -5.30
CA HIS A 208 -27.25 1.04 -6.46
C HIS A 208 -26.53 1.20 -7.81
N GLN A 209 -25.32 1.79 -7.82
CA GLN A 209 -24.53 1.91 -9.05
C GLN A 209 -23.76 0.63 -9.34
N MET A 210 -23.45 -0.16 -8.31
CA MET A 210 -22.77 -1.45 -8.46
C MET A 210 -23.63 -2.47 -9.22
N GLU A 211 -24.96 -2.45 -9.07
CA GLU A 211 -25.86 -3.33 -9.80
C GLU A 211 -25.86 -3.03 -11.32
N ALA A 212 -25.62 -1.78 -11.72
CA ALA A 212 -25.54 -1.37 -13.10
C ALA A 212 -24.18 -1.71 -13.74
N ILE A 213 -23.13 -1.90 -12.93
CA ILE A 213 -21.79 -2.25 -13.41
C ILE A 213 -21.69 -3.77 -13.50
N GLN A 214 -21.77 -4.32 -14.72
CA GLN A 214 -21.48 -5.75 -14.97
C GLN A 214 -19.96 -6.02 -14.78
N ALA A 215 -19.48 -5.91 -13.58
CA ALA A 215 -18.09 -6.26 -13.27
C ALA A 215 -17.91 -7.78 -13.43
N LYS A 216 -16.98 -8.17 -14.31
CA LYS A 216 -16.65 -9.59 -14.51
C LYS A 216 -15.77 -10.15 -13.38
N GLU A 217 -15.10 -9.30 -12.67
CA GLU A 217 -14.14 -9.64 -11.61
C GLU A 217 -14.35 -8.70 -10.42
N SER A 218 -14.29 -9.23 -9.21
CA SER A 218 -14.44 -8.47 -7.98
C SER A 218 -13.35 -8.85 -6.99
N ILE A 219 -12.96 -7.92 -6.15
CA ILE A 219 -12.07 -8.19 -5.03
C ILE A 219 -12.89 -8.44 -3.77
N LEU A 220 -12.44 -9.39 -2.97
CA LEU A 220 -13.01 -9.67 -1.66
C LEU A 220 -12.43 -8.67 -0.65
N THR A 221 -13.27 -7.86 -0.05
CA THR A 221 -12.89 -6.93 1.02
C THR A 221 -13.32 -7.47 2.39
N SER A 222 -12.83 -6.87 3.47
CA SER A 222 -13.24 -7.23 4.84
C SER A 222 -14.74 -7.06 5.08
N ALA A 223 -15.43 -6.21 4.31
CA ALA A 223 -16.87 -5.99 4.40
C ALA A 223 -17.72 -7.27 4.19
N VAL A 224 -17.17 -8.29 3.52
CA VAL A 224 -17.81 -9.60 3.42
C VAL A 224 -18.05 -10.26 4.78
N LEU A 225 -17.25 -9.88 5.79
CA LEU A 225 -17.36 -10.41 7.15
C LEU A 225 -18.36 -9.64 8.03
N ASP A 226 -18.81 -8.45 7.60
CA ASP A 226 -19.71 -7.60 8.40
C ASP A 226 -20.96 -8.32 8.90
N PRO A 227 -21.64 -9.18 8.10
CA PRO A 227 -22.81 -9.91 8.57
C PRO A 227 -22.53 -10.90 9.72
N ILE A 228 -21.29 -11.31 9.91
CA ILE A 228 -20.88 -12.25 10.96
C ILE A 228 -20.11 -11.57 12.09
N GLN A 229 -19.80 -10.28 11.97
CA GLN A 229 -19.16 -9.47 13.01
C GLN A 229 -20.20 -8.97 14.01
N CYS A 230 -20.74 -9.88 14.81
CA CYS A 230 -21.66 -9.53 15.88
C CYS A 230 -21.10 -9.90 17.25
N LEU A 231 -21.45 -9.10 18.26
CA LEU A 231 -21.13 -9.44 19.64
C LEU A 231 -21.88 -10.71 20.05
N ARG A 232 -21.17 -11.63 20.69
CA ARG A 232 -21.82 -12.82 21.26
C ARG A 232 -22.70 -12.42 22.42
N PRO A 233 -23.98 -12.87 22.47
CA PRO A 233 -24.80 -12.66 23.62
C PRO A 233 -24.19 -13.32 24.86
N ALA A 234 -24.16 -12.62 25.99
CA ALA A 234 -23.54 -13.11 27.22
C ALA A 234 -24.25 -14.31 27.86
N ALA A 235 -25.55 -14.50 27.56
CA ALA A 235 -26.43 -15.50 28.20
C ALA A 235 -26.80 -16.66 27.28
N VAL A 236 -25.87 -17.10 26.38
CA VAL A 236 -26.14 -18.24 25.49
C VAL A 236 -25.18 -19.41 25.77
N ASP A 237 -25.73 -20.62 25.60
CA ASP A 237 -24.94 -21.85 25.67
C ASP A 237 -24.02 -21.99 24.44
N LYS A 238 -22.90 -22.69 24.64
CA LYS A 238 -21.94 -22.97 23.56
C LYS A 238 -22.56 -23.61 22.32
N ARG A 239 -23.67 -24.37 22.46
CA ARG A 239 -24.38 -25.00 21.35
C ARG A 239 -25.02 -24.00 20.40
N ALA A 240 -25.28 -22.76 20.85
CA ALA A 240 -25.80 -21.71 19.99
C ALA A 240 -24.85 -21.29 18.86
N PHE A 241 -23.55 -21.61 18.99
CA PHE A 241 -22.52 -21.31 18.00
C PHE A 241 -22.13 -22.51 17.14
N GLY A 242 -22.97 -23.51 17.08
CA GLY A 242 -22.82 -24.67 16.23
C GLY A 242 -21.86 -25.73 16.76
N HIS A 243 -21.81 -26.83 16.05
CA HIS A 243 -20.92 -27.97 16.31
C HIS A 243 -20.25 -28.36 15.01
N LEU A 244 -18.93 -28.21 14.93
CA LEU A 244 -18.13 -28.56 13.78
C LEU A 244 -17.52 -29.94 13.96
N PHE A 245 -17.69 -30.80 12.97
CA PHE A 245 -17.02 -32.09 12.86
C PHE A 245 -15.87 -31.99 11.87
N ILE A 246 -14.70 -32.38 12.31
CA ILE A 246 -13.47 -32.38 11.48
C ILE A 246 -13.02 -33.82 11.35
N VAL A 247 -12.92 -34.33 10.13
CA VAL A 247 -12.44 -35.69 9.84
C VAL A 247 -11.15 -35.56 9.01
N GLY A 248 -10.06 -36.13 9.50
CA GLY A 248 -8.79 -36.08 8.79
C GLY A 248 -7.61 -36.32 9.69
N GLY A 249 -6.42 -36.23 9.10
CA GLY A 249 -5.19 -36.61 9.80
C GLY A 249 -4.95 -38.12 9.80
N SER A 250 -3.86 -38.50 10.42
CA SER A 250 -3.50 -39.90 10.70
C SER A 250 -2.57 -39.93 11.90
N ALA A 251 -2.34 -41.11 12.44
CA ALA A 251 -1.37 -41.33 13.53
C ALA A 251 0.03 -40.77 13.21
N TYR A 252 0.42 -40.78 11.93
CA TYR A 252 1.73 -40.30 11.47
C TYR A 252 1.73 -38.83 11.04
N MET A 253 0.57 -38.23 10.79
CA MET A 253 0.43 -36.82 10.38
C MET A 253 -0.71 -36.13 11.12
N PRO A 254 -0.64 -35.93 12.44
CA PRO A 254 -1.71 -35.32 13.23
C PRO A 254 -1.74 -33.80 13.13
N GLY A 255 -0.66 -33.17 12.62
CA GLY A 255 -0.49 -31.71 12.64
C GLY A 255 -1.57 -30.94 11.91
N ALA A 256 -1.98 -31.40 10.72
CA ALA A 256 -3.03 -30.75 9.93
C ALA A 256 -4.39 -30.76 10.65
N LEU A 257 -4.74 -31.90 11.28
CA LEU A 257 -5.96 -32.02 12.07
C LEU A 257 -5.93 -31.07 13.28
N LEU A 258 -4.79 -31.04 14.00
CA LEU A 258 -4.61 -30.15 15.15
C LEU A 258 -4.76 -28.67 14.76
N MET A 259 -4.15 -28.26 13.64
CA MET A 259 -4.26 -26.90 13.11
C MET A 259 -5.71 -26.56 12.75
N ALA A 260 -6.43 -27.48 12.11
CA ALA A 260 -7.84 -27.29 11.76
C ALA A 260 -8.73 -27.16 13.02
N VAL A 261 -8.49 -27.95 14.06
CA VAL A 261 -9.20 -27.85 15.36
C VAL A 261 -8.91 -26.48 16.01
N GLN A 262 -7.65 -26.08 16.05
CA GLN A 262 -7.27 -24.77 16.63
C GLN A 262 -7.90 -23.59 15.86
N ALA A 263 -7.90 -23.66 14.53
CA ALA A 263 -8.55 -22.66 13.69
C ALA A 263 -10.06 -22.59 13.97
N ALA A 264 -10.72 -23.72 14.03
CA ALA A 264 -12.16 -23.81 14.33
C ALA A 264 -12.51 -23.19 15.70
N VAL A 265 -11.72 -23.52 16.74
CA VAL A 265 -11.93 -22.93 18.08
C VAL A 265 -11.72 -21.41 18.06
N ARG A 266 -10.67 -20.95 17.38
CA ARG A 266 -10.38 -19.51 17.26
C ARG A 266 -11.40 -18.75 16.44
N SER A 267 -12.02 -19.38 15.43
CA SER A 267 -13.10 -18.76 14.64
C SER A 267 -14.41 -18.66 15.39
N GLY A 268 -14.50 -19.24 16.59
CA GLY A 268 -15.62 -19.05 17.50
C GLY A 268 -16.70 -20.12 17.42
N VAL A 269 -16.45 -21.26 16.82
CA VAL A 269 -17.36 -22.40 16.87
C VAL A 269 -17.59 -22.83 18.32
N GLY A 270 -18.82 -23.17 18.66
CA GLY A 270 -19.23 -23.55 20.01
C GLY A 270 -18.69 -24.90 20.48
N LEU A 271 -18.70 -25.89 19.60
CA LEU A 271 -18.20 -27.25 19.83
C LEU A 271 -17.40 -27.75 18.62
N VAL A 272 -16.30 -28.46 18.88
CA VAL A 272 -15.54 -29.13 17.84
C VAL A 272 -15.34 -30.60 18.22
N THR A 273 -15.63 -31.51 17.31
CA THR A 273 -15.28 -32.92 17.43
C THR A 273 -14.35 -33.29 16.27
N ALA A 274 -13.20 -33.85 16.59
CA ALA A 274 -12.23 -34.29 15.62
C ALA A 274 -12.13 -35.82 15.59
N PHE A 275 -12.06 -36.39 14.38
CA PHE A 275 -11.85 -37.78 14.11
C PHE A 275 -10.56 -37.94 13.31
N ALA A 276 -9.60 -38.76 13.80
CA ALA A 276 -8.33 -39.08 13.17
C ALA A 276 -8.32 -40.50 12.64
#